data_f676893f4f99e9e8af85e64e2595c417
#
_entry.id   f676893f4f99e9e8af85e64e2595c417
#
_cell.length_a   1.000
_cell.length_b   1.000
_cell.length_c   1.000
_cell.angle_alpha   90.00
_cell.angle_beta   90.00
_cell.angle_gamma   90.00
#
_symmetry.space_group_name_H-M   'P 1'
#
loop_
_entity.id
_entity.type
_entity.pdbx_description
1 polymer ?
#
loop_
_entity_poly.entity_id
_entity_poly.type
_entity_poly.pdbx_seq_one_letter_code
_entity_poly.pdbx_strand_id
1 'polypeptide(L)'
;MVIKAQSPAGFAEEYIIESIWNSRFPPGSILPAERELSELIGVTRTTLREVLQRLSRDGWLTIQHGKPTKVNNFWETSGLNILETLARLDHDSVPQLIDNLLSVRTNIATIFIRKAMRTNPEETQKVLATAEVVEDQAEAFTVLDYDIFRGLAFASGNPIYGLIINGLRGLYTRVGRYYFSNPEARKLAIAFYKKLSDICHEKSYEQIVDCVRNYGRQSGEIWHSMQKNLPEDLGSKR
;
A
#
# COMPACT_ATOMS: atom_id res chain seq x y z
N MET A 1 -8.82 3.47 -28.18
CA MET A 1 -9.23 3.02 -26.83
C MET A 1 -9.30 1.50 -26.84
N VAL A 2 -8.35 0.80 -26.24
CA VAL A 2 -8.34 -0.67 -26.22
C VAL A 2 -9.07 -1.09 -24.94
N ILE A 3 -10.28 -1.63 -25.08
CA ILE A 3 -11.00 -2.22 -23.95
C ILE A 3 -10.25 -3.50 -23.59
N LYS A 4 -9.48 -3.49 -22.49
CA LYS A 4 -8.93 -4.72 -21.92
C LYS A 4 -10.07 -5.50 -21.29
N ALA A 5 -10.55 -6.53 -22.00
CA ALA A 5 -11.46 -7.50 -21.40
C ALA A 5 -10.79 -8.12 -20.17
N GLN A 6 -11.50 -8.18 -19.06
CA GLN A 6 -11.02 -8.83 -17.84
C GLN A 6 -10.74 -10.32 -18.15
N SER A 7 -9.60 -10.84 -17.71
CA SER A 7 -9.31 -12.26 -17.90
C SER A 7 -10.30 -13.12 -17.10
N PRO A 8 -10.64 -14.34 -17.57
CA PRO A 8 -11.51 -15.24 -16.82
C PRO A 8 -11.04 -15.47 -15.37
N ALA A 9 -9.72 -15.52 -15.16
CA ALA A 9 -9.13 -15.64 -13.82
C ALA A 9 -9.34 -14.36 -12.98
N GLY A 10 -9.17 -13.19 -13.58
CA GLY A 10 -9.42 -11.90 -12.91
C GLY A 10 -10.87 -11.74 -12.49
N PHE A 11 -11.80 -12.11 -13.38
CA PHE A 11 -13.23 -12.10 -13.09
C PHE A 11 -13.60 -13.05 -11.94
N ALA A 12 -13.08 -14.28 -11.98
CA ALA A 12 -13.34 -15.25 -10.92
C ALA A 12 -12.78 -14.81 -9.56
N GLU A 13 -11.59 -14.21 -9.56
CA GLU A 13 -10.96 -13.66 -8.36
C GLU A 13 -11.83 -12.54 -7.75
N GLU A 14 -12.24 -11.59 -8.57
CA GLU A 14 -13.08 -10.46 -8.16
C GLU A 14 -14.44 -10.91 -7.63
N TYR A 15 -15.12 -11.82 -8.35
CA TYR A 15 -16.39 -12.38 -7.91
C TYR A 15 -16.31 -13.03 -6.53
N ILE A 16 -15.26 -13.82 -6.25
CA ILE A 16 -15.09 -14.49 -4.96
C ILE A 16 -14.80 -13.47 -3.86
N ILE A 17 -13.89 -12.53 -4.11
CA ILE A 17 -13.53 -11.48 -3.14
C ILE A 17 -14.75 -10.62 -2.80
N GLU A 18 -15.50 -10.14 -3.80
CA GLU A 18 -16.73 -9.37 -3.58
C GLU A 18 -17.81 -10.17 -2.85
N SER A 19 -17.89 -11.48 -3.13
CA SER A 19 -18.84 -12.36 -2.44
C SER A 19 -18.46 -12.54 -0.95
N ILE A 20 -17.17 -12.57 -0.62
CA ILE A 20 -16.69 -12.59 0.76
C ILE A 20 -16.96 -11.23 1.42
N TRP A 21 -16.62 -10.14 0.76
CA TRP A 21 -16.82 -8.77 1.26
C TRP A 21 -18.27 -8.48 1.57
N ASN A 22 -19.17 -8.80 0.63
CA ASN A 22 -20.61 -8.60 0.78
C ASN A 22 -21.32 -9.70 1.61
N SER A 23 -20.53 -10.52 2.33
CA SER A 23 -21.06 -11.58 3.20
C SER A 23 -21.94 -12.63 2.50
N ARG A 24 -21.83 -12.77 1.17
CA ARG A 24 -22.44 -13.90 0.44
C ARG A 24 -21.72 -15.21 0.81
N PHE A 25 -20.41 -15.13 1.01
CA PHE A 25 -19.57 -16.16 1.60
C PHE A 25 -18.98 -15.61 2.90
N PRO A 26 -19.69 -15.68 4.04
CA PRO A 26 -19.23 -15.06 5.27
C PRO A 26 -17.99 -15.78 5.85
N PRO A 27 -17.17 -15.09 6.68
CA PRO A 27 -16.06 -15.71 7.39
C PRO A 27 -16.49 -16.95 8.15
N GLY A 28 -15.71 -18.03 8.03
CA GLY A 28 -16.00 -19.32 8.64
C GLY A 28 -16.87 -20.25 7.79
N SER A 29 -17.52 -19.75 6.74
CA SER A 29 -18.31 -20.59 5.83
C SER A 29 -17.44 -21.43 4.91
N ILE A 30 -18.06 -22.40 4.26
CA ILE A 30 -17.44 -23.29 3.28
C ILE A 30 -17.89 -22.84 1.89
N LEU A 31 -16.94 -22.68 0.97
CA LEU A 31 -17.26 -22.40 -0.44
C LEU A 31 -17.95 -23.62 -1.08
N PRO A 32 -18.80 -23.38 -2.10
CA PRO A 32 -19.33 -24.44 -2.95
C PRO A 32 -18.20 -25.32 -3.52
N ALA A 33 -18.52 -26.57 -3.86
CA ALA A 33 -17.55 -27.47 -4.49
C ALA A 33 -16.97 -26.83 -5.77
N GLU A 34 -15.67 -27.09 -6.07
CA GLU A 34 -14.99 -26.49 -7.24
C GLU A 34 -15.79 -26.62 -8.53
N ARG A 35 -16.49 -27.74 -8.71
CA ARG A 35 -17.33 -27.96 -9.91
C ARG A 35 -18.48 -26.95 -9.95
N GLU A 36 -19.22 -26.86 -8.87
CA GLU A 36 -20.38 -25.96 -8.77
C GLU A 36 -19.97 -24.49 -8.87
N LEU A 37 -18.87 -24.12 -8.19
CA LEU A 37 -18.36 -22.76 -8.19
C LEU A 37 -17.83 -22.37 -9.59
N SER A 38 -17.17 -23.30 -10.31
CA SER A 38 -16.69 -23.04 -11.68
C SER A 38 -17.84 -22.86 -12.67
N GLU A 39 -18.89 -23.66 -12.54
CA GLU A 39 -20.11 -23.54 -13.33
C GLU A 39 -20.84 -22.21 -13.03
N LEU A 40 -20.95 -21.84 -11.76
CA LEU A 40 -21.58 -20.59 -11.31
C LEU A 40 -20.88 -19.34 -11.86
N ILE A 41 -19.55 -19.34 -11.85
CA ILE A 41 -18.75 -18.20 -12.29
C ILE A 41 -18.57 -18.21 -13.83
N GLY A 42 -18.72 -19.35 -14.47
CA GLY A 42 -18.52 -19.50 -15.93
C GLY A 42 -17.05 -19.62 -16.33
N VAL A 43 -16.20 -20.21 -15.50
CA VAL A 43 -14.78 -20.44 -15.78
C VAL A 43 -14.42 -21.92 -15.75
N THR A 44 -13.25 -22.28 -16.30
CA THR A 44 -12.78 -23.67 -16.22
C THR A 44 -12.37 -24.01 -14.78
N ARG A 45 -12.45 -25.28 -14.42
CA ARG A 45 -12.00 -25.77 -13.09
C ARG A 45 -10.51 -25.51 -12.86
N THR A 46 -9.68 -25.57 -13.90
CA THR A 46 -8.26 -25.25 -13.80
C THR A 46 -8.05 -23.78 -13.47
N THR A 47 -8.72 -22.87 -14.17
CA THR A 47 -8.69 -21.43 -13.87
C THR A 47 -9.16 -21.14 -12.45
N LEU A 48 -10.27 -21.78 -12.03
CA LEU A 48 -10.77 -21.60 -10.67
C LEU A 48 -9.75 -22.06 -9.62
N ARG A 49 -9.11 -23.21 -9.79
CA ARG A 49 -8.07 -23.71 -8.86
C ARG A 49 -6.91 -22.74 -8.69
N GLU A 50 -6.42 -22.17 -9.79
CA GLU A 50 -5.37 -21.15 -9.73
C GLU A 50 -5.80 -19.92 -8.94
N VAL A 51 -7.04 -19.47 -9.13
CA VAL A 51 -7.63 -18.36 -8.38
C VAL A 51 -7.73 -18.70 -6.89
N LEU A 52 -8.31 -19.85 -6.56
CA LEU A 52 -8.44 -20.29 -5.16
C LEU A 52 -7.09 -20.41 -4.45
N GLN A 53 -6.05 -20.90 -5.13
CA GLN A 53 -4.69 -20.96 -4.58
C GLN A 53 -4.10 -19.58 -4.32
N ARG A 54 -4.33 -18.59 -5.21
CA ARG A 54 -3.92 -17.20 -4.97
C ARG A 54 -4.65 -16.62 -3.77
N LEU A 55 -5.96 -16.76 -3.71
CA LEU A 55 -6.78 -16.26 -2.60
C LEU A 55 -6.40 -16.92 -1.26
N SER A 56 -6.01 -18.20 -1.30
CA SER A 56 -5.51 -18.88 -0.10
C SER A 56 -4.16 -18.32 0.35
N ARG A 57 -3.23 -18.07 -0.57
CA ARG A 57 -1.94 -17.43 -0.28
C ARG A 57 -2.10 -16.02 0.27
N ASP A 58 -3.10 -15.30 -0.23
CA ASP A 58 -3.39 -13.92 0.19
C ASP A 58 -4.22 -13.84 1.48
N GLY A 59 -4.59 -14.99 2.06
CA GLY A 59 -5.25 -15.08 3.36
C GLY A 59 -6.78 -15.07 3.32
N TRP A 60 -7.41 -14.94 2.15
CA TRP A 60 -8.87 -14.95 2.02
C TRP A 60 -9.50 -16.30 2.30
N LEU A 61 -8.78 -17.38 1.99
CA LEU A 61 -9.26 -18.75 2.05
C LEU A 61 -8.27 -19.67 2.76
N THR A 62 -8.79 -20.75 3.33
CA THR A 62 -7.99 -21.90 3.79
C THR A 62 -8.32 -23.11 2.94
N ILE A 63 -7.30 -23.66 2.25
CA ILE A 63 -7.38 -24.87 1.44
C ILE A 63 -6.58 -25.96 2.16
N GLN A 64 -7.23 -27.09 2.45
CA GLN A 64 -6.58 -28.27 3.01
C GLN A 64 -6.94 -29.50 2.16
N HIS A 65 -5.96 -30.40 1.98
CA HIS A 65 -6.18 -31.61 1.20
C HIS A 65 -7.33 -32.46 1.82
N GLY A 66 -8.27 -32.88 0.98
CA GLY A 66 -9.41 -33.71 1.41
C GLY A 66 -10.48 -32.98 2.22
N LYS A 67 -10.36 -31.66 2.40
CA LYS A 67 -11.37 -30.87 3.11
C LYS A 67 -11.98 -29.79 2.20
N PRO A 68 -13.22 -29.36 2.50
CA PRO A 68 -13.81 -28.22 1.80
C PRO A 68 -13.01 -26.93 2.02
N THR A 69 -12.98 -26.06 1.01
CA THR A 69 -12.34 -24.76 1.11
C THR A 69 -13.13 -23.85 2.06
N LYS A 70 -12.45 -23.32 3.06
CA LYS A 70 -13.06 -22.47 4.09
C LYS A 70 -12.74 -21.00 3.82
N VAL A 71 -13.74 -20.13 4.03
CA VAL A 71 -13.57 -18.66 4.01
C VAL A 71 -12.98 -18.20 5.33
N ASN A 72 -11.92 -17.39 5.25
CA ASN A 72 -11.26 -16.84 6.43
C ASN A 72 -11.87 -15.49 6.85
N ASN A 73 -11.61 -15.09 8.10
CA ASN A 73 -11.64 -13.68 8.45
C ASN A 73 -10.33 -13.03 7.95
N PHE A 74 -10.40 -12.35 6.81
CA PHE A 74 -9.22 -11.79 6.16
C PHE A 74 -8.48 -10.75 7.02
N TRP A 75 -9.16 -10.10 7.96
CA TRP A 75 -8.50 -9.22 8.94
C TRP A 75 -7.53 -9.94 9.87
N GLU A 76 -7.72 -11.23 10.09
CA GLU A 76 -6.88 -12.06 10.95
C GLU A 76 -5.79 -12.81 10.17
N THR A 77 -6.03 -13.08 8.88
CA THR A 77 -5.22 -14.02 8.10
C THR A 77 -4.46 -13.40 6.95
N SER A 78 -4.84 -12.18 6.50
CA SER A 78 -4.16 -11.48 5.41
C SER A 78 -3.10 -10.50 5.92
N GLY A 79 -2.23 -10.08 5.03
CA GLY A 79 -1.23 -9.06 5.28
C GLY A 79 -1.47 -7.78 4.45
N LEU A 80 -0.43 -6.96 4.32
CA LEU A 80 -0.48 -5.70 3.56
C LEU A 80 -0.74 -5.88 2.07
N ASN A 81 -0.60 -7.09 1.55
CA ASN A 81 -0.85 -7.46 0.15
C ASN A 81 -2.31 -7.24 -0.30
N ILE A 82 -3.28 -7.19 0.62
CA ILE A 82 -4.69 -6.99 0.28
C ILE A 82 -5.14 -5.52 0.28
N LEU A 83 -4.27 -4.57 0.67
CA LEU A 83 -4.64 -3.15 0.80
C LEU A 83 -5.22 -2.54 -0.48
N GLU A 84 -4.66 -2.89 -1.65
CA GLU A 84 -5.20 -2.45 -2.94
C GLU A 84 -6.60 -3.01 -3.21
N THR A 85 -6.82 -4.25 -2.81
CA THR A 85 -8.11 -4.91 -2.94
C THR A 85 -9.14 -4.25 -2.03
N LEU A 86 -8.80 -3.96 -0.78
CA LEU A 86 -9.68 -3.25 0.15
C LEU A 86 -10.07 -1.86 -0.35
N ALA A 87 -9.10 -1.10 -0.87
CA ALA A 87 -9.36 0.22 -1.45
C ALA A 87 -10.30 0.18 -2.67
N ARG A 88 -10.37 -0.96 -3.38
CA ARG A 88 -11.28 -1.16 -4.51
C ARG A 88 -12.68 -1.58 -4.09
N LEU A 89 -12.80 -2.36 -3.02
CA LEU A 89 -14.07 -2.92 -2.57
C LEU A 89 -14.97 -1.91 -1.88
N ASP A 90 -14.38 -0.93 -1.23
CA ASP A 90 -15.10 0.05 -0.42
C ASP A 90 -14.57 1.46 -0.66
N HIS A 91 -15.13 2.12 -1.67
CA HIS A 91 -14.75 3.48 -2.04
C HIS A 91 -15.02 4.50 -0.93
N ASP A 92 -16.07 4.28 -0.15
CA ASP A 92 -16.47 5.21 0.92
C ASP A 92 -15.48 5.17 2.09
N SER A 93 -14.86 4.01 2.32
CA SER A 93 -13.84 3.83 3.36
C SER A 93 -12.40 4.14 2.90
N VAL A 94 -12.17 4.42 1.60
CA VAL A 94 -10.83 4.74 1.08
C VAL A 94 -10.16 5.89 1.83
N PRO A 95 -10.82 7.02 2.13
CA PRO A 95 -10.21 8.11 2.89
C PRO A 95 -9.65 7.63 4.23
N GLN A 96 -10.45 6.90 4.99
CA GLN A 96 -10.05 6.37 6.30
C GLN A 96 -8.92 5.33 6.19
N LEU A 97 -8.95 4.47 5.17
CA LEU A 97 -7.88 3.50 4.92
C LEU A 97 -6.55 4.23 4.66
N ILE A 98 -6.57 5.31 3.89
CA ILE A 98 -5.38 6.11 3.59
C ILE A 98 -4.90 6.86 4.84
N ASP A 99 -5.79 7.44 5.63
CA ASP A 99 -5.43 8.10 6.90
C ASP A 99 -4.72 7.12 7.84
N ASN A 100 -5.25 5.91 7.97
CA ASN A 100 -4.63 4.85 8.77
C ASN A 100 -3.26 4.45 8.21
N LEU A 101 -3.12 4.33 6.89
CA LEU A 101 -1.86 4.02 6.24
C LEU A 101 -0.80 5.11 6.46
N LEU A 102 -1.17 6.39 6.31
CA LEU A 102 -0.29 7.53 6.54
C LEU A 102 0.15 7.60 8.01
N SER A 103 -0.75 7.30 8.94
CA SER A 103 -0.45 7.20 10.37
C SER A 103 0.57 6.09 10.66
N VAL A 104 0.36 4.88 10.14
CA VAL A 104 1.31 3.76 10.28
C VAL A 104 2.67 4.13 9.68
N ARG A 105 2.69 4.66 8.44
CA ARG A 105 3.93 5.09 7.77
C ARG A 105 4.69 6.10 8.62
N THR A 106 4.02 7.14 9.10
CA THR A 106 4.65 8.20 9.91
C THR A 106 5.25 7.65 11.20
N ASN A 107 4.51 6.79 11.91
CA ASN A 107 4.97 6.22 13.17
C ASN A 107 6.19 5.30 12.99
N ILE A 108 6.17 4.39 12.01
CA ILE A 108 7.32 3.52 11.79
C ILE A 108 8.52 4.28 11.20
N ALA A 109 8.28 5.35 10.41
CA ALA A 109 9.34 6.18 9.83
C ALA A 109 10.17 6.88 10.91
N THR A 110 9.58 7.35 11.99
CA THR A 110 10.32 7.94 13.11
C THR A 110 11.39 7.00 13.66
N ILE A 111 11.09 5.70 13.66
CA ILE A 111 11.97 4.67 14.21
C ILE A 111 13.10 4.36 13.20
N PHE A 112 12.74 4.00 11.96
CA PHE A 112 13.76 3.55 11.02
C PHE A 112 14.62 4.68 10.46
N ILE A 113 14.09 5.91 10.27
CA ILE A 113 14.87 7.07 9.83
C ILE A 113 15.93 7.41 10.87
N ARG A 114 15.54 7.51 12.15
CA ARG A 114 16.48 7.76 13.24
C ARG A 114 17.55 6.68 13.32
N LYS A 115 17.17 5.41 13.12
CA LYS A 115 18.12 4.30 13.10
C LYS A 115 19.05 4.38 11.89
N ALA A 116 18.52 4.65 10.68
CA ALA A 116 19.31 4.80 9.46
C ALA A 116 20.40 5.86 9.61
N MET A 117 20.06 7.05 10.10
CA MET A 117 20.99 8.16 10.31
C MET A 117 22.11 7.82 11.31
N ARG A 118 21.81 7.01 12.34
CA ARG A 118 22.80 6.58 13.33
C ARG A 118 23.69 5.43 12.85
N THR A 119 23.10 4.47 12.10
CA THR A 119 23.78 3.25 11.71
C THR A 119 24.54 3.41 10.39
N ASN A 120 23.94 4.10 9.42
CA ASN A 120 24.47 4.26 8.07
C ASN A 120 24.26 5.69 7.54
N PRO A 121 24.91 6.71 8.16
CA PRO A 121 24.70 8.12 7.78
C PRO A 121 25.06 8.41 6.33
N GLU A 122 26.12 7.78 5.80
CA GLU A 122 26.54 7.98 4.41
C GLU A 122 25.50 7.46 3.41
N GLU A 123 24.95 6.27 3.64
CA GLU A 123 23.90 5.71 2.80
C GLU A 123 22.61 6.52 2.92
N THR A 124 22.29 6.97 4.14
CA THR A 124 21.15 7.86 4.39
C THR A 124 21.27 9.17 3.58
N GLN A 125 22.44 9.79 3.55
CA GLN A 125 22.70 10.99 2.74
C GLN A 125 22.55 10.72 1.25
N LYS A 126 23.07 9.61 0.74
CA LYS A 126 22.91 9.23 -0.69
C LYS A 126 21.43 9.09 -1.06
N VAL A 127 20.65 8.42 -0.21
CA VAL A 127 19.20 8.28 -0.43
C VAL A 127 18.51 9.64 -0.45
N LEU A 128 18.82 10.53 0.50
CA LEU A 128 18.19 11.85 0.59
C LEU A 128 18.59 12.78 -0.57
N ALA A 129 19.83 12.67 -1.07
CA ALA A 129 20.34 13.48 -2.19
C ALA A 129 19.57 13.24 -3.50
N THR A 130 18.86 12.12 -3.65
CA THR A 130 18.01 11.86 -4.82
C THR A 130 16.89 12.88 -4.97
N ALA A 131 16.50 13.58 -3.90
CA ALA A 131 15.50 14.63 -3.94
C ALA A 131 15.95 15.93 -4.65
N GLU A 132 17.27 16.13 -4.84
CA GLU A 132 17.81 17.36 -5.43
C GLU A 132 17.60 17.44 -6.95
N VAL A 133 17.35 16.31 -7.62
CA VAL A 133 17.27 16.20 -9.08
C VAL A 133 15.90 15.75 -9.58
N VAL A 134 14.86 15.81 -8.74
CA VAL A 134 13.51 15.35 -9.10
C VAL A 134 12.83 16.36 -10.02
N GLU A 135 12.16 15.86 -11.07
CA GLU A 135 11.29 16.66 -11.91
C GLU A 135 10.03 17.08 -11.14
N ASP A 136 9.57 18.35 -11.33
CA ASP A 136 8.36 18.87 -10.65
C ASP A 136 7.05 18.31 -11.25
N GLN A 137 6.92 16.99 -11.19
CA GLN A 137 5.76 16.22 -11.68
C GLN A 137 5.26 15.23 -10.63
N ALA A 138 3.95 15.01 -10.58
CA ALA A 138 3.32 14.13 -9.62
C ALA A 138 3.88 12.70 -9.65
N GLU A 139 4.11 12.15 -10.84
CA GLU A 139 4.65 10.82 -11.03
C GLU A 139 6.08 10.70 -10.48
N ALA A 140 6.95 11.67 -10.83
CA ALA A 140 8.33 11.69 -10.37
C ALA A 140 8.40 11.77 -8.84
N PHE A 141 7.58 12.63 -8.22
CA PHE A 141 7.50 12.74 -6.76
C PHE A 141 6.96 11.48 -6.10
N THR A 142 6.00 10.80 -6.73
CA THR A 142 5.45 9.54 -6.20
C THR A 142 6.52 8.46 -6.13
N VAL A 143 7.31 8.32 -7.18
CA VAL A 143 8.42 7.35 -7.24
C VAL A 143 9.49 7.75 -6.23
N LEU A 144 9.90 9.02 -6.23
CA LEU A 144 10.92 9.54 -5.31
C LEU A 144 10.55 9.29 -3.84
N ASP A 145 9.33 9.70 -3.44
CA ASP A 145 8.90 9.58 -2.04
C ASP A 145 8.90 8.12 -1.59
N TYR A 146 8.38 7.21 -2.42
CA TYR A 146 8.45 5.78 -2.16
C TYR A 146 9.88 5.27 -2.02
N ASP A 147 10.76 5.64 -2.96
CA ASP A 147 12.15 5.17 -2.99
C ASP A 147 12.97 5.72 -1.82
N ILE A 148 12.74 6.99 -1.41
CA ILE A 148 13.37 7.57 -0.22
C ILE A 148 12.94 6.81 1.04
N PHE A 149 11.64 6.65 1.31
CA PHE A 149 11.18 5.93 2.50
C PHE A 149 11.68 4.48 2.51
N ARG A 150 11.66 3.81 1.38
CA ARG A 150 12.19 2.45 1.22
C ARG A 150 13.70 2.40 1.45
N GLY A 151 14.46 3.30 0.85
CA GLY A 151 15.91 3.40 1.01
C GLY A 151 16.32 3.63 2.46
N LEU A 152 15.67 4.58 3.13
CA LEU A 152 15.89 4.86 4.55
C LEU A 152 15.52 3.67 5.46
N ALA A 153 14.44 2.94 5.12
CA ALA A 153 14.06 1.73 5.83
C ALA A 153 15.15 0.65 5.76
N PHE A 154 15.74 0.42 4.58
CA PHE A 154 16.87 -0.52 4.43
C PHE A 154 18.16 0.01 5.08
N ALA A 155 18.48 1.30 4.94
CA ALA A 155 19.63 1.94 5.57
C ALA A 155 19.60 1.84 7.11
N SER A 156 18.44 1.62 7.71
CA SER A 156 18.28 1.39 9.15
C SER A 156 19.01 0.13 9.67
N GLY A 157 19.47 -0.76 8.77
CA GLY A 157 20.07 -2.04 9.12
C GLY A 157 19.06 -3.11 9.59
N ASN A 158 17.77 -2.83 9.56
CA ASN A 158 16.72 -3.82 9.79
C ASN A 158 15.84 -3.97 8.53
N PRO A 159 16.08 -5.03 7.74
CA PRO A 159 15.40 -5.22 6.46
C PRO A 159 13.88 -5.38 6.59
N ILE A 160 13.37 -5.70 7.78
CA ILE A 160 11.93 -5.87 8.00
C ILE A 160 11.17 -4.56 7.74
N TYR A 161 11.75 -3.40 8.08
CA TYR A 161 11.14 -2.11 7.72
C TYR A 161 11.01 -1.93 6.21
N GLY A 162 12.03 -2.33 5.45
CA GLY A 162 11.98 -2.32 3.98
C GLY A 162 10.91 -3.25 3.42
N LEU A 163 10.72 -4.43 4.00
CA LEU A 163 9.64 -5.36 3.60
C LEU A 163 8.25 -4.78 3.89
N ILE A 164 8.08 -4.09 5.02
CA ILE A 164 6.82 -3.39 5.33
C ILE A 164 6.54 -2.32 4.27
N ILE A 165 7.52 -1.47 3.94
CA ILE A 165 7.36 -0.44 2.90
C ILE A 165 7.07 -1.08 1.53
N ASN A 166 7.72 -2.20 1.18
CA ASN A 166 7.43 -2.94 -0.05
C ASN A 166 5.95 -3.42 -0.11
N GLY A 167 5.40 -3.87 1.03
CA GLY A 167 4.00 -4.29 1.12
C GLY A 167 2.98 -3.17 0.89
N LEU A 168 3.41 -1.91 1.02
CA LEU A 168 2.57 -0.73 0.78
C LEU A 168 2.61 -0.23 -0.67
N ARG A 169 3.53 -0.74 -1.50
CA ARG A 169 3.90 -0.16 -2.80
C ARG A 169 2.70 0.14 -3.71
N GLY A 170 1.79 -0.80 -3.86
CA GLY A 170 0.70 -0.67 -4.82
C GLY A 170 -0.25 0.48 -4.48
N LEU A 171 -0.78 0.48 -3.25
CA LEU A 171 -1.65 1.56 -2.77
C LEU A 171 -0.89 2.88 -2.68
N TYR A 172 0.37 2.85 -2.22
CA TYR A 172 1.25 4.01 -2.14
C TYR A 172 1.41 4.72 -3.47
N THR A 173 1.67 3.98 -4.55
CA THR A 173 1.84 4.56 -5.88
C THR A 173 0.58 5.28 -6.38
N ARG A 174 -0.61 4.73 -6.11
CA ARG A 174 -1.88 5.33 -6.53
C ARG A 174 -2.20 6.58 -5.74
N VAL A 175 -2.13 6.47 -4.42
CA VAL A 175 -2.37 7.60 -3.51
C VAL A 175 -1.36 8.70 -3.75
N GLY A 176 -0.08 8.34 -3.95
CA GLY A 176 1.00 9.29 -4.21
C GLY A 176 0.77 10.12 -5.47
N ARG A 177 0.36 9.51 -6.59
CA ARG A 177 0.03 10.24 -7.82
C ARG A 177 -1.02 11.32 -7.60
N TYR A 178 -2.08 10.98 -6.89
CA TYR A 178 -3.14 11.92 -6.56
C TYR A 178 -2.64 12.98 -5.58
N TYR A 179 -1.97 12.59 -4.50
CA TYR A 179 -1.43 13.48 -3.48
C TYR A 179 -0.43 14.48 -4.06
N PHE A 180 0.54 14.01 -4.83
CA PHE A 180 1.55 14.86 -5.46
C PHE A 180 1.07 15.62 -6.71
N SER A 181 -0.17 15.43 -7.15
CA SER A 181 -0.79 16.37 -8.11
C SER A 181 -0.91 17.77 -7.50
N ASN A 182 -0.98 17.87 -6.17
CA ASN A 182 -0.95 19.16 -5.46
C ASN A 182 0.48 19.68 -5.34
N PRO A 183 0.78 20.89 -5.89
CA PRO A 183 2.12 21.52 -5.79
C PRO A 183 2.60 21.74 -4.34
N GLU A 184 1.68 22.02 -3.41
CA GLU A 184 2.06 22.23 -2.00
C GLU A 184 2.54 20.94 -1.35
N ALA A 185 2.00 19.79 -1.76
CA ALA A 185 2.50 18.50 -1.31
C ALA A 185 3.95 18.23 -1.76
N ARG A 186 4.27 18.61 -3.00
CA ARG A 186 5.64 18.50 -3.54
C ARG A 186 6.61 19.42 -2.81
N LYS A 187 6.23 20.70 -2.59
CA LYS A 187 7.05 21.64 -1.80
C LYS A 187 7.30 21.15 -0.39
N LEU A 188 6.26 20.64 0.27
CA LEU A 188 6.36 20.08 1.61
C LEU A 188 7.33 18.89 1.66
N ALA A 189 7.26 17.99 0.68
CA ALA A 189 8.15 16.83 0.59
C ALA A 189 9.62 17.25 0.42
N ILE A 190 9.93 18.17 -0.48
CA ILE A 190 11.31 18.70 -0.66
C ILE A 190 11.82 19.34 0.62
N ALA A 191 11.02 20.18 1.27
CA ALA A 191 11.41 20.81 2.53
C ALA A 191 11.71 19.76 3.62
N PHE A 192 10.92 18.67 3.68
CA PHE A 192 11.13 17.57 4.59
C PHE A 192 12.43 16.81 4.31
N TYR A 193 12.70 16.43 3.06
CA TYR A 193 13.93 15.71 2.71
C TYR A 193 15.17 16.54 2.97
N LYS A 194 15.13 17.83 2.63
CA LYS A 194 16.22 18.77 2.96
C LYS A 194 16.45 18.83 4.46
N LYS A 195 15.39 19.01 5.25
CA LYS A 195 15.52 19.03 6.72
C LYS A 195 16.10 17.74 7.28
N LEU A 196 15.72 16.57 6.73
CA LEU A 196 16.31 15.29 7.13
C LEU A 196 17.81 15.23 6.76
N SER A 197 18.20 15.73 5.60
CA SER A 197 19.60 15.81 5.17
C SER A 197 20.43 16.69 6.12
N ASP A 198 19.91 17.88 6.49
CA ASP A 198 20.55 18.78 7.44
C ASP A 198 20.72 18.11 8.82
N ILE A 199 19.66 17.49 9.36
CA ILE A 199 19.69 16.75 10.63
C ILE A 199 20.75 15.63 10.59
N CYS A 200 20.85 14.89 9.48
CA CYS A 200 21.83 13.82 9.33
C CYS A 200 23.25 14.38 9.31
N HIS A 201 23.48 15.49 8.58
CA HIS A 201 24.79 16.14 8.49
C HIS A 201 25.24 16.71 9.81
N GLU A 202 24.35 17.41 10.53
CA GLU A 202 24.58 18.01 11.83
C GLU A 202 24.63 16.99 12.98
N LYS A 203 24.20 15.73 12.73
CA LYS A 203 24.04 14.67 13.74
C LYS A 203 23.05 15.03 14.87
N SER A 204 22.10 15.92 14.59
CA SER A 204 21.08 16.40 15.56
C SER A 204 19.88 15.44 15.60
N TYR A 205 20.13 14.16 15.89
CA TYR A 205 19.17 13.04 15.77
C TYR A 205 17.96 13.11 16.71
N GLU A 206 17.98 13.96 17.74
CA GLU A 206 16.86 14.25 18.63
C GLU A 206 15.72 14.95 17.90
N GLN A 207 16.03 15.71 16.84
CA GLN A 207 15.04 16.45 16.06
C GLN A 207 14.22 15.58 15.10
N ILE A 208 14.65 14.33 14.86
CA ILE A 208 14.05 13.45 13.83
C ILE A 208 12.58 13.18 14.11
N VAL A 209 12.24 12.86 15.38
CA VAL A 209 10.87 12.50 15.76
C VAL A 209 9.92 13.64 15.46
N ASP A 210 10.28 14.86 15.84
CA ASP A 210 9.46 16.05 15.62
C ASP A 210 9.40 16.42 14.14
N CYS A 211 10.52 16.30 13.43
CA CYS A 211 10.57 16.52 11.97
C CYS A 211 9.61 15.59 11.23
N VAL A 212 9.66 14.28 11.49
CA VAL A 212 8.81 13.29 10.82
C VAL A 212 7.33 13.45 11.22
N ARG A 213 7.05 13.70 12.49
CA ARG A 213 5.68 13.93 12.96
C ARG A 213 5.06 15.19 12.36
N ASN A 214 5.85 16.28 12.29
CA ASN A 214 5.39 17.53 11.68
C ASN A 214 5.11 17.35 10.19
N TYR A 215 5.97 16.65 9.46
CA TYR A 215 5.73 16.29 8.07
C TYR A 215 4.45 15.45 7.93
N GLY A 216 4.26 14.42 8.78
CA GLY A 216 3.06 13.60 8.76
C GLY A 216 1.78 14.39 9.02
N ARG A 217 1.80 15.33 9.99
CA ARG A 217 0.67 16.22 10.28
C ARG A 217 0.33 17.13 9.10
N GLN A 218 1.32 17.83 8.54
CA GLN A 218 1.11 18.72 7.39
C GLN A 218 0.68 17.95 6.14
N SER A 219 1.25 16.77 5.90
CA SER A 219 0.81 15.87 4.81
C SER A 219 -0.64 15.44 4.98
N GLY A 220 -1.06 15.15 6.22
CA GLY A 220 -2.43 14.83 6.55
C GLY A 220 -3.38 16.00 6.28
N GLU A 221 -3.01 17.22 6.64
CA GLU A 221 -3.81 18.44 6.39
C GLU A 221 -4.03 18.66 4.88
N ILE A 222 -2.96 18.53 4.07
CA ILE A 222 -3.07 18.60 2.60
C ILE A 222 -3.98 17.48 2.09
N TRP A 223 -3.75 16.25 2.53
CA TRP A 223 -4.55 15.08 2.14
C TRP A 223 -6.04 15.31 2.45
N HIS A 224 -6.39 15.75 3.66
CA HIS A 224 -7.78 16.03 4.04
C HIS A 224 -8.44 17.10 3.16
N SER A 225 -7.67 18.11 2.72
CA SER A 225 -8.18 19.13 1.79
C SER A 225 -8.52 18.56 0.41
N MET A 226 -7.85 17.47 0.01
CA MET A 226 -8.02 16.81 -1.28
C MET A 226 -9.09 15.71 -1.28
N GLN A 227 -9.46 15.17 -0.12
CA GLN A 227 -10.40 14.04 0.00
C GLN A 227 -11.77 14.28 -0.63
N LYS A 228 -12.22 15.54 -0.72
CA LYS A 228 -13.53 15.91 -1.30
C LYS A 228 -13.65 15.63 -2.80
N ASN A 229 -12.53 15.48 -3.49
CA ASN A 229 -12.45 15.33 -4.94
C ASN A 229 -11.67 14.06 -5.33
N LEU A 230 -11.81 12.98 -4.57
CA LEU A 230 -11.11 11.73 -4.86
C LEU A 230 -11.52 11.18 -6.24
N PRO A 231 -10.56 10.80 -7.09
CA PRO A 231 -10.86 10.13 -8.33
C PRO A 231 -11.55 8.79 -8.10
N GLU A 232 -12.58 8.48 -8.89
CA GLU A 232 -13.30 7.20 -8.82
C GLU A 232 -12.35 5.99 -9.05
N ASP A 233 -11.26 6.18 -9.78
CA ASP A 233 -10.28 5.15 -10.10
C ASP A 233 -9.16 4.99 -9.06
N LEU A 234 -9.20 5.74 -7.95
CA LEU A 234 -8.19 5.61 -6.89
C LEU A 234 -8.16 4.17 -6.32
N GLY A 235 -9.28 3.46 -6.32
CA GLY A 235 -9.43 2.06 -5.97
C GLY A 235 -9.39 1.08 -7.15
N SER A 236 -9.48 1.51 -8.42
CA SER A 236 -9.60 0.61 -9.57
C SER A 236 -8.23 0.18 -10.14
N LYS A 237 -8.12 -1.08 -10.63
CA LYS A 237 -6.98 -1.52 -11.46
C LYS A 237 -7.13 -0.91 -12.86
N ARG A 238 -6.20 -0.05 -13.29
CA ARG A 238 -5.99 0.18 -14.72
C ARG A 238 -5.17 -0.95 -15.33
#